data_bb6470fd1f5df0b628e0a39ee777cb9a
#
_entry.id   bb6470fd1f5df0b628e0a39ee777cb9a
#
_cell.length_a   1.000
_cell.length_b   1.000
_cell.length_c   1.000
_cell.angle_alpha   90.00
_cell.angle_beta   90.00
_cell.angle_gamma   90.00
#
_symmetry.space_group_name_H-M   'P 1'
#
loop_
_entity.id
_entity.type
_entity.pdbx_description
1 polymer ?
#
loop_
_entity_poly.entity_id
_entity_poly.type
_entity_poly.pdbx_seq_one_letter_code
_entity_poly.pdbx_strand_id
1 'polypeptide(L)'
;MATKNQDTNNGKITLDRKILSSIINLAAKEINGVESVTNTERSWFKRLFNRYDDGVEIKFEKNGALTIDVYLNIYVGYNVPDIAYRVQENIRNSLATMVALKPLKINIHVLKIECDKEVTENA
;
A
#
# COMPACT_ATOMS: atom_id res chain seq x y z
N MET A 1 -1.92 20.18 5.00
CA MET A 1 -1.24 19.03 5.53
C MET A 1 -1.38 18.95 7.02
N ALA A 2 -1.81 17.83 7.51
CA ALA A 2 -2.07 17.67 8.93
C ALA A 2 -0.84 17.96 9.78
N THR A 3 0.32 17.61 9.26
CA THR A 3 1.55 17.78 10.01
C THR A 3 1.89 19.20 10.33
N LYS A 4 1.41 20.13 9.54
CA LYS A 4 1.71 21.52 9.80
C LYS A 4 1.17 22.01 11.12
N ASN A 5 0.06 21.46 11.49
CA ASN A 5 -0.61 21.92 12.68
C ASN A 5 -0.05 21.30 13.93
N GLN A 6 0.90 20.42 13.75
CA GLN A 6 1.53 19.76 14.87
C GLN A 6 2.71 20.52 15.41
N ASP A 7 2.99 21.63 14.81
CA ASP A 7 4.06 22.47 15.30
C ASP A 7 3.61 23.15 16.53
N THR A 8 3.72 22.48 17.61
CA THR A 8 3.37 23.04 18.87
C THR A 8 4.63 23.05 19.69
N ASN A 9 4.67 23.92 20.61
CA ASN A 9 5.81 23.98 21.49
C ASN A 9 7.08 24.18 20.70
N ASN A 10 7.92 23.21 20.65
CA ASN A 10 9.25 23.36 20.13
C ASN A 10 9.56 22.44 19.00
N GLY A 11 8.61 21.64 18.62
CA GLY A 11 8.91 20.62 17.65
C GLY A 11 8.11 20.76 16.39
N LYS A 12 8.61 20.14 15.38
CA LYS A 12 7.95 20.05 14.11
C LYS A 12 7.79 18.58 13.79
N ILE A 13 6.57 18.17 13.50
CA ILE A 13 6.31 16.78 13.15
C ILE A 13 6.19 16.69 11.65
N THR A 14 7.05 15.91 11.05
CA THR A 14 7.04 15.69 9.61
C THR A 14 6.71 14.25 9.33
N LEU A 15 5.76 14.03 8.47
CA LEU A 15 5.35 12.69 8.10
C LEU A 15 6.11 12.25 6.86
N ASP A 16 7.05 11.37 7.06
CA ASP A 16 7.90 10.88 6.00
C ASP A 16 7.13 9.94 5.08
N ARG A 17 7.41 10.03 3.78
CA ARG A 17 6.81 9.15 2.80
C ARG A 17 7.05 7.67 3.13
N LYS A 18 8.19 7.35 3.67
CA LYS A 18 8.52 5.98 4.05
C LYS A 18 7.58 5.45 5.12
N ILE A 19 7.21 6.31 6.05
CA ILE A 19 6.27 5.93 7.08
C ILE A 19 4.91 5.63 6.48
N LEU A 20 4.48 6.48 5.57
CA LEU A 20 3.21 6.26 4.89
C LEU A 20 3.22 4.96 4.10
N SER A 21 4.29 4.73 3.35
CA SER A 21 4.42 3.50 2.57
C SER A 21 4.39 2.26 3.46
N SER A 22 5.03 2.35 4.62
CA SER A 22 5.05 1.23 5.55
C SER A 22 3.66 0.92 6.09
N ILE A 23 2.92 1.95 6.46
CA ILE A 23 1.57 1.77 6.96
C ILE A 23 0.69 1.12 5.89
N ILE A 24 0.79 1.63 4.67
CA ILE A 24 -0.02 1.12 3.56
C ILE A 24 0.36 -0.33 3.26
N ASN A 25 1.64 -0.61 3.23
CA ASN A 25 2.13 -1.95 2.93
C ASN A 25 1.64 -2.97 3.97
N LEU A 26 1.75 -2.62 5.23
CA LEU A 26 1.30 -3.50 6.30
C LEU A 26 -0.20 -3.70 6.25
N ALA A 27 -0.95 -2.63 6.01
CA ALA A 27 -2.40 -2.73 5.95
C ALA A 27 -2.85 -3.64 4.82
N ALA A 28 -2.16 -3.59 3.69
CA ALA A 28 -2.49 -4.45 2.56
C ALA A 28 -2.18 -5.91 2.87
N LYS A 29 -1.03 -6.14 3.51
CA LYS A 29 -0.61 -7.51 3.81
C LYS A 29 -1.45 -8.19 4.87
N GLU A 30 -2.15 -7.43 5.67
CA GLU A 30 -3.02 -7.99 6.68
C GLU A 30 -4.22 -8.72 6.11
N ILE A 31 -4.54 -8.46 4.87
CA ILE A 31 -5.72 -9.05 4.25
C ILE A 31 -5.39 -10.44 3.73
N ASN A 32 -6.18 -11.43 4.18
CA ASN A 32 -5.98 -12.79 3.71
C ASN A 32 -6.19 -12.86 2.22
N GLY A 33 -5.27 -13.53 1.53
CA GLY A 33 -5.33 -13.64 0.09
C GLY A 33 -4.29 -12.80 -0.61
N VAL A 34 -3.73 -11.80 0.07
CA VAL A 34 -2.65 -11.01 -0.48
C VAL A 34 -1.34 -11.77 -0.31
N GLU A 35 -0.70 -12.08 -1.43
CA GLU A 35 0.56 -12.81 -1.40
C GLU A 35 1.71 -11.85 -1.11
N SER A 36 1.72 -10.74 -1.82
CA SER A 36 2.78 -9.76 -1.61
C SER A 36 2.34 -8.42 -2.14
N VAL A 37 2.96 -7.37 -1.63
CA VAL A 37 2.76 -6.01 -2.09
C VAL A 37 4.05 -5.59 -2.74
N THR A 38 4.04 -5.54 -4.07
CA THR A 38 5.27 -5.29 -4.81
C THR A 38 4.93 -4.95 -6.25
N ASN A 39 5.79 -4.19 -6.88
CA ASN A 39 5.65 -3.86 -8.28
C ASN A 39 6.78 -4.52 -9.07
N THR A 40 6.86 -5.84 -8.97
CA THR A 40 7.94 -6.59 -9.60
C THR A 40 7.86 -6.61 -11.11
N GLU A 41 6.71 -6.21 -11.65
CA GLU A 41 6.58 -6.10 -13.11
C GLU A 41 7.51 -5.05 -13.66
N ARG A 42 7.93 -4.16 -12.83
CA ARG A 42 8.91 -3.19 -13.23
C ARG A 42 10.27 -3.82 -13.12
N SER A 43 10.66 -4.44 -14.12
CA SER A 43 11.93 -5.09 -14.34
C SER A 43 12.89 -5.12 -13.15
N TRP A 44 13.64 -6.20 -13.08
CA TRP A 44 14.68 -6.36 -12.07
C TRP A 44 15.66 -5.19 -12.06
N PHE A 45 15.72 -4.44 -13.14
CA PHE A 45 16.54 -3.26 -13.27
C PHE A 45 16.24 -2.24 -12.17
N LYS A 46 14.97 -1.95 -11.99
CA LYS A 46 14.57 -0.99 -10.96
C LYS A 46 14.85 -1.48 -9.57
N ARG A 47 14.86 -2.79 -9.39
CA ARG A 47 15.16 -3.35 -8.08
C ARG A 47 16.61 -3.13 -7.70
N LEU A 48 17.49 -3.05 -8.70
CA LEU A 48 18.90 -2.79 -8.44
C LEU A 48 19.15 -1.35 -8.02
N PHE A 49 18.42 -0.43 -8.62
CA PHE A 49 18.63 0.98 -8.37
C PHE A 49 17.67 1.56 -7.36
N ASN A 50 16.53 0.96 -7.20
CA ASN A 50 15.52 1.47 -6.30
C ASN A 50 15.22 0.41 -5.24
N ARG A 51 15.81 0.61 -4.10
CA ARG A 51 15.67 -0.35 -3.00
C ARG A 51 14.29 -0.36 -2.39
N TYR A 52 13.45 0.57 -2.78
CA TYR A 52 12.16 0.77 -2.14
C TYR A 52 11.01 0.58 -3.09
N ASP A 53 11.13 -0.43 -3.93
CA ASP A 53 9.96 -0.79 -4.73
C ASP A 53 9.05 -1.64 -3.87
N ASP A 54 8.32 -0.96 -3.02
CA ASP A 54 7.44 -1.62 -2.06
C ASP A 54 6.02 -1.75 -2.60
N GLY A 55 5.82 -1.45 -3.87
CA GLY A 55 4.51 -1.58 -4.48
C GLY A 55 3.54 -0.46 -4.13
N VAL A 56 4.03 0.59 -3.51
CA VAL A 56 3.17 1.69 -3.09
C VAL A 56 3.63 2.98 -3.74
N GLU A 57 2.70 3.67 -4.40
CA GLU A 57 2.95 4.99 -4.97
C GLU A 57 2.03 5.99 -4.32
N ILE A 58 2.59 7.09 -3.89
CA ILE A 58 1.84 8.13 -3.20
C ILE A 58 1.97 9.43 -3.98
N LYS A 59 0.84 10.04 -4.27
CA LYS A 59 0.80 11.29 -5.02
C LYS A 59 0.02 12.33 -4.26
N PHE A 60 0.64 13.48 -4.09
CA PHE A 60 -0.06 14.64 -3.56
C PHE A 60 -0.40 15.55 -4.74
N GLU A 61 -1.69 15.77 -4.94
CA GLU A 61 -2.14 16.64 -6.01
C GLU A 61 -1.94 18.09 -5.63
N LYS A 62 -2.07 18.98 -6.62
CA LYS A 62 -1.89 20.39 -6.39
C LYS A 62 -2.86 20.97 -5.37
N ASN A 63 -4.05 20.42 -5.33
CA ASN A 63 -5.06 20.88 -4.37
C ASN A 63 -4.92 20.21 -3.01
N GLY A 64 -3.85 19.46 -2.80
CA GLY A 64 -3.62 18.80 -1.54
C GLY A 64 -4.25 17.42 -1.42
N ALA A 65 -4.95 17.00 -2.45
CA ALA A 65 -5.58 15.67 -2.42
C ALA A 65 -4.51 14.58 -2.47
N LEU A 66 -4.77 13.50 -1.77
CA LEU A 66 -3.85 12.38 -1.68
C LEU A 66 -4.39 11.21 -2.49
N THR A 67 -3.58 10.70 -3.40
CA THR A 67 -3.92 9.54 -4.21
C THR A 67 -2.88 8.46 -3.98
N ILE A 68 -3.35 7.23 -3.79
CA ILE A 68 -2.47 6.12 -3.49
C ILE A 68 -2.72 5.00 -4.50
N ASP A 69 -1.63 4.47 -5.05
CA ASP A 69 -1.68 3.31 -5.91
C ASP A 69 -0.91 2.18 -5.25
N VAL A 70 -1.55 1.03 -5.13
CA VAL A 70 -0.97 -0.13 -4.49
C VAL A 70 -0.94 -1.29 -5.48
N TYR A 71 0.22 -1.89 -5.65
CA TYR A 71 0.41 -3.01 -6.55
C TYR A 71 0.66 -4.27 -5.74
N LEU A 72 -0.11 -5.31 -6.04
CA LEU A 72 0.00 -6.51 -5.22
C LEU A 72 -0.29 -7.77 -6.04
N ASN A 73 0.11 -8.89 -5.46
CA ASN A 73 -0.19 -10.21 -5.98
C ASN A 73 -1.16 -10.88 -5.02
N ILE A 74 -2.04 -11.69 -5.57
CA ILE A 74 -3.09 -12.36 -4.80
C ILE A 74 -2.96 -13.86 -5.02
N TYR A 75 -3.23 -14.64 -3.98
CA TYR A 75 -3.25 -16.09 -4.10
C TYR A 75 -4.46 -16.55 -4.91
N VAL A 76 -4.26 -17.62 -5.67
CA VAL A 76 -5.36 -18.22 -6.41
C VAL A 76 -6.38 -18.78 -5.41
N GLY A 77 -7.64 -18.73 -5.81
CA GLY A 77 -8.70 -19.23 -4.94
C GLY A 77 -9.46 -18.16 -4.19
N TYR A 78 -8.95 -16.96 -4.19
CA TYR A 78 -9.62 -15.83 -3.55
C TYR A 78 -10.37 -15.01 -4.58
N ASN A 79 -11.43 -14.37 -4.13
CA ASN A 79 -12.21 -13.47 -4.98
C ASN A 79 -11.46 -12.16 -5.11
N VAL A 80 -10.92 -11.90 -6.29
CA VAL A 80 -10.04 -10.74 -6.50
C VAL A 80 -10.72 -9.41 -6.18
N PRO A 81 -11.91 -9.14 -6.69
CA PRO A 81 -12.57 -7.87 -6.35
C PRO A 81 -12.81 -7.71 -4.84
N ASP A 82 -13.12 -8.80 -4.16
CA ASP A 82 -13.34 -8.76 -2.72
C ASP A 82 -12.05 -8.43 -1.99
N ILE A 83 -10.95 -9.07 -2.38
CA ILE A 83 -9.65 -8.79 -1.78
C ILE A 83 -9.26 -7.34 -2.02
N ALA A 84 -9.43 -6.87 -3.24
CA ALA A 84 -9.08 -5.50 -3.57
C ALA A 84 -9.87 -4.51 -2.71
N TYR A 85 -11.15 -4.77 -2.54
CA TYR A 85 -11.98 -3.90 -1.71
C TYR A 85 -11.52 -3.91 -0.26
N ARG A 86 -11.23 -5.09 0.27
CA ARG A 86 -10.78 -5.20 1.67
C ARG A 86 -9.45 -4.50 1.90
N VAL A 87 -8.54 -4.64 0.94
CA VAL A 87 -7.25 -3.95 1.02
C VAL A 87 -7.47 -2.44 1.03
N GLN A 88 -8.31 -1.97 0.12
CA GLN A 88 -8.62 -0.56 0.01
C GLN A 88 -9.16 0.01 1.32
N GLU A 89 -10.13 -0.71 1.91
CA GLU A 89 -10.74 -0.25 3.15
C GLU A 89 -9.79 -0.33 4.33
N ASN A 90 -8.96 -1.36 4.37
CA ASN A 90 -8.01 -1.48 5.46
C ASN A 90 -6.95 -0.38 5.42
N ILE A 91 -6.51 -0.03 4.22
CA ILE A 91 -5.58 1.08 4.05
C ILE A 91 -6.22 2.38 4.51
N ARG A 92 -7.46 2.61 4.06
CA ARG A 92 -8.18 3.84 4.42
C ARG A 92 -8.31 3.98 5.92
N ASN A 93 -8.69 2.90 6.57
CA ASN A 93 -8.88 2.91 8.02
C ASN A 93 -7.57 3.10 8.77
N SER A 94 -6.52 2.45 8.31
CA SER A 94 -5.22 2.58 8.95
C SER A 94 -4.68 4.00 8.86
N LEU A 95 -4.81 4.61 7.70
CA LEU A 95 -4.35 5.98 7.53
C LEU A 95 -5.16 6.95 8.37
N ALA A 96 -6.46 6.75 8.44
CA ALA A 96 -7.30 7.63 9.25
C ALA A 96 -6.96 7.51 10.73
N THR A 97 -6.74 6.28 11.18
CA THR A 97 -6.52 6.00 12.59
C THR A 97 -5.12 6.36 13.05
N MET A 98 -4.13 6.04 12.25
CA MET A 98 -2.73 6.18 12.68
C MET A 98 -2.16 7.56 12.40
N VAL A 99 -2.55 8.18 11.29
CA VAL A 99 -1.93 9.44 10.89
C VAL A 99 -2.95 10.51 10.50
N ALA A 100 -4.22 10.24 10.72
CA ALA A 100 -5.30 11.20 10.46
C ALA A 100 -5.33 11.69 9.01
N LEU A 101 -5.02 10.82 8.07
CA LEU A 101 -5.06 11.15 6.65
C LEU A 101 -6.25 10.49 5.99
N LYS A 102 -6.88 11.21 5.06
CA LYS A 102 -8.00 10.70 4.29
C LYS A 102 -7.68 10.82 2.82
N PRO A 103 -7.20 9.74 2.21
CA PRO A 103 -6.89 9.79 0.79
C PRO A 103 -8.16 9.98 -0.04
N LEU A 104 -8.02 10.73 -1.11
CA LEU A 104 -9.11 10.93 -2.05
C LEU A 104 -9.39 9.64 -2.81
N LYS A 105 -8.34 8.94 -3.17
CA LYS A 105 -8.46 7.77 -4.01
C LYS A 105 -7.40 6.75 -3.65
N ILE A 106 -7.81 5.50 -3.56
CA ILE A 106 -6.90 4.38 -3.35
C ILE A 106 -7.16 3.39 -4.48
N ASN A 107 -6.18 3.20 -5.34
CA ASN A 107 -6.27 2.29 -6.47
C ASN A 107 -5.49 1.03 -6.18
N ILE A 108 -6.12 -0.11 -6.38
CA ILE A 108 -5.49 -1.40 -6.15
C ILE A 108 -5.23 -2.05 -7.50
N HIS A 109 -3.98 -2.37 -7.76
CA HIS A 109 -3.56 -3.00 -9.02
C HIS A 109 -3.10 -4.42 -8.72
N VAL A 110 -3.83 -5.39 -9.23
CA VAL A 110 -3.47 -6.79 -9.04
C VAL A 110 -2.63 -7.22 -10.23
N LEU A 111 -1.37 -7.57 -9.95
CA LEU A 111 -0.42 -7.91 -10.99
C LEU A 111 -0.43 -9.39 -11.34
N LYS A 112 -0.54 -10.23 -10.33
CA LYS A 112 -0.45 -11.67 -10.54
C LYS A 112 -1.36 -12.42 -9.59
N ILE A 113 -1.80 -13.59 -10.04
CA ILE A 113 -2.49 -14.56 -9.20
C ILE A 113 -1.49 -15.69 -9.00
N GLU A 114 -1.08 -15.90 -7.75
CA GLU A 114 -0.05 -16.85 -7.43
C GLU A 114 -0.61 -18.08 -6.77
N CYS A 115 0.02 -19.22 -7.02
CA CYS A 115 -0.37 -20.45 -6.34
C CYS A 115 0.23 -20.47 -4.95
N ASP A 116 -0.60 -20.91 -4.00
CA ASP A 116 -0.12 -21.13 -2.66
C ASP A 116 0.86 -22.28 -2.70
N LYS A 117 1.94 -22.16 -1.97
CA LYS A 117 2.97 -23.18 -1.95
C LYS A 117 2.43 -24.53 -1.48
N GLU A 118 1.55 -24.48 -0.49
CA GLU A 118 0.98 -25.72 0.02
C GLU A 118 0.11 -26.41 -0.99
N VAL A 119 -0.67 -25.62 -1.74
CA VAL A 119 -1.50 -26.17 -2.80
C VAL A 119 -0.64 -26.80 -3.87
N THR A 120 0.45 -26.17 -4.21
CA THR A 120 1.35 -26.67 -5.22
C THR A 120 1.99 -27.99 -4.82
N GLU A 121 2.36 -28.09 -3.56
CA GLU A 121 3.00 -29.31 -3.06
C GLU A 121 2.04 -30.48 -3.03
N ASN A 122 0.78 -30.22 -2.83
CA ASN A 122 -0.22 -31.26 -2.75
C ASN A 122 -0.79 -31.64 -4.10
N ALA A 123 -0.43 -30.89 -5.10
CA ALA A 123 -0.87 -31.21 -6.46
C ALA A 123 0.07 -32.20 -7.12
#